data_47b77653ad238a87f8c08d2e0223f82a
#
_entry.id   47b77653ad238a87f8c08d2e0223f82a
#
_cell.length_a   1.000
_cell.length_b   1.000
_cell.length_c   1.000
_cell.angle_alpha   90.00
_cell.angle_beta   90.00
_cell.angle_gamma   90.00
#
_symmetry.space_group_name_H-M   'P 1'
#
loop_
_entity.id
_entity.type
_entity.pdbx_description
1 polymer ?
#
loop_
_entity_poly.entity_id
_entity_poly.type
_entity_poly.pdbx_seq_one_letter_code
_entity_poly.pdbx_strand_id
1 'polypeptide(L)'
;MALLSPLGVELYDAQGQRQQRMPTLLTGTDHVADKREFRHFMLKEIHEQPETAELWVARHLPQGLTEQMPVALPFEASFYEGIERIEILACGTSRHAAMVGAYLLEQFAGLPTAVYYASEFRYSPPPLAPNTLTIGVTQSGETADTLAALAMEAKRRDAHGDPAYAPRQFGITNRAESSLSRQVPHILDIGAGIEVGVAATKTFLGQLLAFYGLAMAFAANRGSRSASEIEALADELRALPEHLRTLVALHDQRCAALAYRFATTQDVIFLGRGINYPIALEGALKLKEISYIHAEGYPAGEMKHGPIALLEAQVPVVSIAVPGLVFDKVLSNAQEAKARDAQLIGVAPEGPDTALFDELLPVPQTSEWISPLLTVIPMQLLSYHIAAHRGLDVDQPRNLAKSVTVE
;
A
#
# COMPACT_ATOMS: atom_id res chain seq x y z
N MET A 1 -24.49 -25.90 -1.30
CA MET A 1 -25.26 -25.55 -0.09
C MET A 1 -24.59 -26.17 1.13
N ALA A 2 -24.54 -25.48 2.26
CA ALA A 2 -24.09 -26.07 3.53
C ALA A 2 -25.24 -26.05 4.53
N LEU A 3 -25.47 -27.16 5.20
CA LEU A 3 -26.42 -27.30 6.30
C LEU A 3 -25.64 -27.39 7.61
N LEU A 4 -25.85 -26.40 8.48
CA LEU A 4 -25.24 -26.34 9.81
C LEU A 4 -26.21 -26.89 10.84
N SER A 5 -25.79 -27.84 11.65
CA SER A 5 -26.55 -28.39 12.75
C SER A 5 -25.68 -28.54 14.01
N PRO A 6 -26.26 -28.76 15.19
CA PRO A 6 -25.48 -29.07 16.40
C PRO A 6 -24.58 -30.31 16.25
N LEU A 7 -24.90 -31.18 15.29
CA LEU A 7 -24.19 -32.44 15.03
C LEU A 7 -23.06 -32.27 13.98
N GLY A 8 -22.96 -31.12 13.32
CA GLY A 8 -21.90 -30.86 12.33
C GLY A 8 -22.38 -30.09 11.09
N VAL A 9 -21.53 -30.15 10.06
CA VAL A 9 -21.75 -29.49 8.76
C VAL A 9 -21.97 -30.56 7.68
N GLU A 10 -23.05 -30.42 6.92
CA GLU A 10 -23.28 -31.21 5.72
C GLU A 10 -23.20 -30.34 4.49
N LEU A 11 -22.43 -30.77 3.49
CA LEU A 11 -22.23 -30.05 2.24
C LEU A 11 -22.98 -30.74 1.10
N TYR A 12 -23.60 -29.95 0.24
CA TYR A 12 -24.33 -30.42 -0.93
C TYR A 12 -23.92 -29.63 -2.17
N ASP A 13 -23.78 -30.32 -3.31
CA ASP A 13 -23.53 -29.68 -4.61
C ASP A 13 -24.78 -28.98 -5.18
N ALA A 14 -24.66 -28.48 -6.41
CA ALA A 14 -25.77 -27.82 -7.09
C ALA A 14 -26.92 -28.79 -7.49
N GLN A 15 -26.65 -30.07 -7.53
CA GLN A 15 -27.59 -31.15 -7.82
C GLN A 15 -28.22 -31.75 -6.56
N GLY A 16 -27.85 -31.19 -5.37
CA GLY A 16 -28.38 -31.64 -4.07
C GLY A 16 -27.72 -32.93 -3.58
N GLN A 17 -26.61 -33.37 -4.16
CA GLN A 17 -25.88 -34.55 -3.70
C GLN A 17 -24.93 -34.15 -2.57
N ARG A 18 -24.89 -35.00 -1.50
CA ARG A 18 -24.01 -34.79 -0.36
C ARG A 18 -22.54 -34.93 -0.77
N GLN A 19 -21.75 -33.91 -0.45
CA GLN A 19 -20.32 -33.86 -0.69
C GLN A 19 -19.56 -34.10 0.61
N GLN A 20 -18.54 -34.96 0.57
CA GLN A 20 -17.61 -35.16 1.66
C GLN A 20 -16.36 -34.34 1.40
N ARG A 21 -16.04 -33.38 2.30
CA ARG A 21 -14.76 -32.67 2.29
C ARG A 21 -14.05 -32.92 3.61
N MET A 22 -12.76 -33.15 3.52
CA MET A 22 -11.90 -33.24 4.72
C MET A 22 -11.84 -31.85 5.36
N PRO A 23 -12.17 -31.72 6.66
CA PRO A 23 -11.96 -30.45 7.34
C PRO A 23 -10.47 -30.13 7.42
N THR A 24 -10.11 -28.88 7.17
CA THR A 24 -8.76 -28.38 7.43
C THR A 24 -8.69 -27.96 8.89
N LEU A 25 -7.73 -28.51 9.62
CA LEU A 25 -7.48 -28.09 11.00
C LEU A 25 -6.86 -26.69 10.96
N LEU A 26 -7.55 -25.72 11.53
CA LEU A 26 -6.98 -24.38 11.75
C LEU A 26 -5.99 -24.50 12.92
N THR A 27 -4.72 -24.64 12.60
CA THR A 27 -3.64 -24.64 13.58
C THR A 27 -3.15 -23.22 13.76
N GLY A 28 -3.62 -22.49 14.77
CA GLY A 28 -3.09 -21.20 15.13
C GLY A 28 -3.95 -20.51 16.18
N THR A 29 -3.28 -19.95 17.15
CA THR A 29 -3.81 -18.98 18.12
C THR A 29 -4.11 -17.63 17.47
N ASP A 30 -3.93 -17.50 16.17
CA ASP A 30 -3.94 -16.27 15.37
C ASP A 30 -5.32 -15.68 15.14
N HIS A 31 -6.36 -16.25 15.71
CA HIS A 31 -7.74 -15.87 15.45
C HIS A 31 -8.36 -14.97 16.53
N VAL A 32 -7.64 -14.68 17.60
CA VAL A 32 -8.10 -13.77 18.64
C VAL A 32 -7.44 -12.42 18.44
N ALA A 33 -8.18 -11.46 17.92
CA ALA A 33 -7.73 -10.08 17.87
C ALA A 33 -7.69 -9.51 19.27
N ASP A 34 -6.49 -9.32 19.82
CA ASP A 34 -6.24 -8.72 21.11
C ASP A 34 -5.52 -7.37 20.95
N LYS A 35 -5.97 -6.35 21.65
CA LYS A 35 -5.35 -5.01 21.63
C LYS A 35 -4.03 -4.94 22.43
N ARG A 36 -3.75 -5.95 23.27
CA ARG A 36 -2.64 -5.93 24.23
C ARG A 36 -2.71 -4.63 25.09
N GLU A 37 -1.57 -3.94 25.27
CA GLU A 37 -1.47 -2.67 25.99
C GLU A 37 -1.96 -1.44 25.21
N PHE A 38 -2.29 -1.59 23.93
CA PHE A 38 -2.66 -0.47 23.08
C PHE A 38 -4.12 -0.03 23.27
N ARG A 39 -4.33 1.28 23.22
CA ARG A 39 -5.67 1.87 23.32
C ARG A 39 -6.59 1.45 22.17
N HIS A 40 -6.04 1.36 20.96
CA HIS A 40 -6.76 1.05 19.73
C HIS A 40 -6.03 -0.01 18.90
N PHE A 41 -6.77 -0.78 18.10
CA PHE A 41 -6.17 -1.74 17.17
C PHE A 41 -5.28 -1.04 16.14
N MET A 42 -5.69 0.09 15.59
CA MET A 42 -4.89 0.83 14.62
C MET A 42 -3.50 1.18 15.18
N LEU A 43 -3.40 1.65 16.43
CA LEU A 43 -2.08 1.95 17.01
C LEU A 43 -1.22 0.70 17.13
N LYS A 44 -1.80 -0.40 17.63
CA LYS A 44 -1.13 -1.69 17.70
C LYS A 44 -0.62 -2.11 16.32
N GLU A 45 -1.46 -2.02 15.30
CA GLU A 45 -1.15 -2.42 13.93
C GLU A 45 -0.08 -1.54 13.28
N ILE A 46 0.00 -0.25 13.65
CA ILE A 46 1.14 0.62 13.29
C ILE A 46 2.43 0.11 13.96
N HIS A 47 2.36 -0.28 15.24
CA HIS A 47 3.50 -0.82 15.99
C HIS A 47 3.90 -2.24 15.54
N GLU A 48 3.04 -2.99 14.87
CA GLU A 48 3.33 -4.30 14.29
C GLU A 48 4.02 -4.24 12.91
N GLN A 49 4.18 -3.06 12.31
CA GLN A 49 4.81 -2.94 10.99
C GLN A 49 6.28 -3.40 10.96
N PRO A 50 7.12 -3.16 11.98
CA PRO A 50 8.46 -3.74 12.02
C PRO A 50 8.45 -5.27 11.95
N GLU A 51 7.54 -5.92 12.70
CA GLU A 51 7.39 -7.38 12.68
C GLU A 51 6.88 -7.88 11.31
N THR A 52 5.92 -7.16 10.72
CA THR A 52 5.44 -7.45 9.35
C THR A 52 6.58 -7.42 8.33
N ALA A 53 7.46 -6.42 8.42
CA ALA A 53 8.63 -6.32 7.53
C ALA A 53 9.65 -7.43 7.81
N GLU A 54 9.89 -7.76 9.08
CA GLU A 54 10.81 -8.83 9.48
C GLU A 54 10.37 -10.20 8.95
N LEU A 55 9.07 -10.52 9.09
CA LEU A 55 8.49 -11.76 8.56
C LEU A 55 8.56 -11.81 7.04
N TRP A 56 8.31 -10.68 6.36
CA TRP A 56 8.43 -10.58 4.92
C TRP A 56 9.88 -10.80 4.46
N VAL A 57 10.86 -10.15 5.10
CA VAL A 57 12.29 -10.32 4.81
C VAL A 57 12.72 -11.77 5.02
N ALA A 58 12.36 -12.38 6.15
CA ALA A 58 12.69 -13.77 6.45
C ALA A 58 12.11 -14.75 5.41
N ARG A 59 10.92 -14.48 4.90
CA ARG A 59 10.23 -15.32 3.91
C ARG A 59 10.77 -15.12 2.50
N HIS A 60 11.04 -13.89 2.10
CA HIS A 60 11.29 -13.55 0.70
C HIS A 60 12.74 -13.19 0.38
N LEU A 61 13.56 -12.86 1.39
CA LEU A 61 14.99 -12.57 1.24
C LEU A 61 15.87 -13.48 2.10
N PRO A 62 15.63 -14.82 2.11
CA PRO A 62 16.46 -15.75 2.86
C PRO A 62 17.90 -15.77 2.31
N GLN A 63 18.83 -16.35 3.10
CA GLN A 63 20.19 -16.59 2.62
C GLN A 63 20.20 -17.62 1.48
N GLY A 64 21.13 -17.47 0.54
CA GLY A 64 21.34 -18.44 -0.55
C GLY A 64 20.49 -18.17 -1.80
N LEU A 65 19.88 -16.99 -1.92
CA LEU A 65 19.29 -16.53 -3.17
C LEU A 65 20.35 -16.38 -4.26
N THR A 66 19.93 -16.49 -5.52
CA THR A 66 20.82 -16.36 -6.68
C THR A 66 20.54 -15.05 -7.44
N GLU A 67 21.46 -14.65 -8.29
CA GLU A 67 21.28 -13.48 -9.16
C GLU A 67 20.04 -13.60 -10.06
N GLN A 68 19.68 -14.83 -10.48
CA GLN A 68 18.49 -15.10 -11.30
C GLN A 68 17.21 -15.11 -10.46
N MET A 69 17.32 -15.41 -9.16
CA MET A 69 16.21 -15.40 -8.21
C MET A 69 16.61 -14.61 -6.95
N PRO A 70 16.64 -13.28 -7.05
CA PRO A 70 17.06 -12.41 -5.94
C PRO A 70 16.03 -12.27 -4.84
N VAL A 71 14.84 -12.82 -5.04
CA VAL A 71 13.72 -12.80 -4.10
C VAL A 71 12.90 -14.09 -4.26
N ALA A 72 12.51 -14.71 -3.16
CA ALA A 72 11.70 -15.92 -3.15
C ALA A 72 10.21 -15.57 -3.26
N LEU A 73 9.69 -15.50 -4.48
CA LEU A 73 8.25 -15.35 -4.74
C LEU A 73 7.63 -16.70 -5.15
N PRO A 74 6.30 -16.88 -4.98
CA PRO A 74 5.63 -18.15 -5.29
C PRO A 74 5.36 -18.30 -6.80
N PHE A 75 6.31 -17.87 -7.65
CA PHE A 75 6.18 -17.94 -9.11
C PHE A 75 7.38 -18.64 -9.72
N GLU A 76 7.11 -19.50 -10.69
CA GLU A 76 8.13 -20.14 -11.52
C GLU A 76 8.72 -19.12 -12.51
N ALA A 77 9.93 -19.38 -13.01
CA ALA A 77 10.61 -18.51 -13.98
C ALA A 77 9.76 -18.19 -15.21
N SER A 78 9.00 -19.19 -15.70
CA SER A 78 8.07 -19.03 -16.83
C SER A 78 6.95 -18.01 -16.61
N PHE A 79 6.64 -17.68 -15.35
CA PHE A 79 5.64 -16.65 -15.03
C PHE A 79 6.04 -15.28 -15.59
N TYR A 80 7.33 -14.96 -15.57
CA TYR A 80 7.85 -13.65 -15.96
C TYR A 80 8.04 -13.52 -17.48
N GLU A 81 8.07 -14.64 -18.21
CA GLU A 81 8.37 -14.66 -19.64
C GLU A 81 7.28 -14.00 -20.49
N GLY A 82 7.70 -13.25 -21.50
CA GLY A 82 6.82 -12.64 -22.50
C GLY A 82 5.86 -11.58 -21.95
N ILE A 83 6.02 -11.10 -20.70
CA ILE A 83 5.24 -9.97 -20.18
C ILE A 83 5.88 -8.68 -20.69
N GLU A 84 5.09 -7.86 -21.39
CA GLU A 84 5.53 -6.58 -21.96
C GLU A 84 4.95 -5.37 -21.24
N ARG A 85 3.82 -5.56 -20.56
CA ARG A 85 3.19 -4.50 -19.75
C ARG A 85 2.41 -5.08 -18.58
N ILE A 86 2.14 -4.22 -17.60
CA ILE A 86 1.34 -4.54 -16.41
C ILE A 86 0.17 -3.57 -16.30
N GLU A 87 -1.01 -4.10 -15.97
CA GLU A 87 -2.19 -3.34 -15.58
C GLU A 87 -2.58 -3.72 -14.15
N ILE A 88 -2.72 -2.74 -13.27
CA ILE A 88 -3.03 -2.98 -11.86
C ILE A 88 -4.41 -2.41 -11.55
N LEU A 89 -5.28 -3.26 -11.01
CA LEU A 89 -6.67 -2.93 -10.66
C LEU A 89 -6.81 -2.91 -9.14
N ALA A 90 -7.13 -1.76 -8.58
CA ALA A 90 -7.22 -1.59 -7.13
C ALA A 90 -8.14 -0.40 -6.74
N CYS A 91 -8.54 -0.36 -5.48
CA CYS A 91 -9.30 0.73 -4.86
C CYS A 91 -8.57 1.26 -3.62
N GLY A 92 -8.79 2.54 -3.27
CA GLY A 92 -8.35 3.17 -2.02
C GLY A 92 -6.86 2.98 -1.72
N THR A 93 -6.55 2.58 -0.49
CA THR A 93 -5.19 2.31 0.00
C THR A 93 -4.42 1.32 -0.89
N SER A 94 -5.08 0.25 -1.37
CA SER A 94 -4.44 -0.71 -2.27
C SER A 94 -4.03 -0.09 -3.60
N ARG A 95 -4.80 0.92 -4.09
CA ARG A 95 -4.42 1.67 -5.28
C ARG A 95 -3.19 2.56 -5.03
N HIS A 96 -3.07 3.17 -3.86
CA HIS A 96 -1.88 3.95 -3.51
C HIS A 96 -0.63 3.05 -3.42
N ALA A 97 -0.74 1.85 -2.86
CA ALA A 97 0.34 0.86 -2.90
C ALA A 97 0.69 0.45 -4.34
N ALA A 98 -0.32 0.23 -5.19
CA ALA A 98 -0.14 -0.09 -6.61
C ALA A 98 0.55 1.05 -7.38
N MET A 99 0.30 2.32 -7.04
CA MET A 99 0.99 3.46 -7.65
C MET A 99 2.47 3.50 -7.30
N VAL A 100 2.86 3.18 -6.05
CA VAL A 100 4.28 2.96 -5.69
C VAL A 100 4.84 1.79 -6.49
N GLY A 101 4.08 0.68 -6.56
CA GLY A 101 4.43 -0.49 -7.36
C GLY A 101 4.67 -0.16 -8.83
N ALA A 102 3.87 0.72 -9.42
CA ALA A 102 4.07 1.17 -10.80
C ALA A 102 5.40 1.91 -10.97
N TYR A 103 5.76 2.83 -10.07
CA TYR A 103 7.07 3.48 -10.09
C TYR A 103 8.22 2.46 -10.04
N LEU A 104 8.11 1.47 -9.17
CA LEU A 104 9.12 0.42 -9.04
C LEU A 104 9.21 -0.44 -10.32
N LEU A 105 8.07 -0.88 -10.85
CA LEU A 105 8.02 -1.73 -12.05
C LEU A 105 8.50 -0.97 -13.30
N GLU A 106 8.17 0.31 -13.44
CA GLU A 106 8.61 1.13 -14.57
C GLU A 106 10.07 1.54 -14.45
N GLN A 107 10.47 2.14 -13.34
CA GLN A 107 11.79 2.74 -13.20
C GLN A 107 12.87 1.73 -12.82
N PHE A 108 12.53 0.69 -12.07
CA PHE A 108 13.50 -0.33 -11.64
C PHE A 108 13.48 -1.55 -12.56
N ALA A 109 12.29 -2.10 -12.90
CA ALA A 109 12.18 -3.28 -13.74
C ALA A 109 12.00 -3.00 -15.25
N GLY A 110 11.83 -1.75 -15.66
CA GLY A 110 11.68 -1.37 -17.08
C GLY A 110 10.40 -1.92 -17.72
N LEU A 111 9.31 -2.05 -16.95
CA LEU A 111 8.02 -2.58 -17.42
C LEU A 111 6.95 -1.48 -17.41
N PRO A 112 6.41 -1.08 -18.57
CA PRO A 112 5.27 -0.17 -18.64
C PRO A 112 4.12 -0.66 -17.76
N THR A 113 3.70 0.18 -16.81
CA THR A 113 2.72 -0.20 -15.79
C THR A 113 1.66 0.87 -15.64
N ALA A 114 0.40 0.50 -15.74
CA ALA A 114 -0.74 1.40 -15.54
C ALA A 114 -1.55 0.96 -14.32
N VAL A 115 -2.00 1.95 -13.52
CA VAL A 115 -2.83 1.70 -12.32
C VAL A 115 -4.20 2.32 -12.52
N TYR A 116 -5.23 1.51 -12.43
CA TYR A 116 -6.61 1.93 -12.62
C TYR A 116 -7.41 1.84 -11.31
N TYR A 117 -8.36 2.73 -11.14
CA TYR A 117 -9.46 2.50 -10.22
C TYR A 117 -10.27 1.31 -10.73
N ALA A 118 -10.40 0.27 -9.95
CA ALA A 118 -11.14 -0.92 -10.37
C ALA A 118 -12.62 -0.60 -10.65
N SER A 119 -13.22 0.34 -9.91
CA SER A 119 -14.57 0.85 -10.14
C SER A 119 -14.77 1.45 -11.52
N GLU A 120 -13.80 2.27 -11.97
CA GLU A 120 -13.87 2.95 -13.27
C GLU A 120 -13.49 2.04 -14.44
N PHE A 121 -12.51 1.15 -14.23
CA PHE A 121 -12.05 0.18 -15.23
C PHE A 121 -13.18 -0.72 -15.75
N ARG A 122 -14.13 -1.05 -14.88
CA ARG A 122 -15.30 -1.86 -15.24
C ARG A 122 -16.14 -1.24 -16.36
N TYR A 123 -16.19 0.07 -16.44
CA TYR A 123 -17.07 0.79 -17.36
C TYR A 123 -16.33 1.49 -18.51
N SER A 124 -15.05 1.75 -18.32
CA SER A 124 -14.20 2.40 -19.32
C SER A 124 -12.80 1.77 -19.36
N PRO A 125 -12.71 0.46 -19.68
CA PRO A 125 -11.39 -0.19 -19.78
C PRO A 125 -10.64 0.32 -21.03
N PRO A 126 -9.30 0.40 -20.96
CA PRO A 126 -8.50 0.76 -22.12
C PRO A 126 -8.61 -0.32 -23.23
N PRO A 127 -8.19 -0.01 -24.47
CA PRO A 127 -8.01 -1.02 -25.50
C PRO A 127 -7.08 -2.14 -25.02
N LEU A 128 -7.39 -3.39 -25.38
CA LEU A 128 -6.54 -4.52 -25.09
C LEU A 128 -5.15 -4.35 -25.72
N ALA A 129 -4.12 -4.63 -24.94
CA ALA A 129 -2.76 -4.75 -25.44
C ALA A 129 -2.28 -6.21 -25.29
N PRO A 130 -1.42 -6.70 -26.20
CA PRO A 130 -0.88 -8.05 -26.10
C PRO A 130 0.07 -8.18 -24.90
N ASN A 131 0.35 -9.41 -24.49
CA ASN A 131 1.36 -9.75 -23.48
C ASN A 131 1.24 -8.96 -22.17
N THR A 132 -0.01 -8.69 -21.75
CA THR A 132 -0.33 -7.90 -20.56
C THR A 132 -0.56 -8.82 -19.37
N LEU A 133 0.09 -8.51 -18.25
CA LEU A 133 -0.20 -9.08 -16.94
C LEU A 133 -1.18 -8.16 -16.20
N THR A 134 -2.31 -8.67 -15.76
CA THR A 134 -3.29 -7.93 -14.96
C THR A 134 -3.19 -8.34 -13.48
N ILE A 135 -2.97 -7.38 -12.59
CA ILE A 135 -2.80 -7.60 -11.15
C ILE A 135 -4.01 -7.03 -10.40
N GLY A 136 -4.73 -7.86 -9.65
CA GLY A 136 -5.74 -7.39 -8.71
C GLY A 136 -5.15 -7.20 -7.32
N VAL A 137 -5.34 -6.03 -6.70
CA VAL A 137 -4.83 -5.75 -5.35
C VAL A 137 -5.96 -5.40 -4.41
N THR A 138 -6.11 -6.18 -3.35
CA THR A 138 -7.10 -5.95 -2.30
C THR A 138 -6.69 -6.61 -1.00
N GLN A 139 -6.76 -5.87 0.12
CA GLN A 139 -6.41 -6.39 1.44
C GLN A 139 -7.26 -7.60 1.83
N SER A 140 -8.58 -7.51 1.64
CA SER A 140 -9.54 -8.55 2.03
C SER A 140 -9.67 -9.68 1.02
N GLY A 141 -9.30 -9.45 -0.24
CA GLY A 141 -9.62 -10.34 -1.34
C GLY A 141 -11.11 -10.40 -1.70
N GLU A 142 -11.94 -9.48 -1.15
CA GLU A 142 -13.40 -9.47 -1.30
C GLU A 142 -13.93 -8.14 -1.88
N THR A 143 -13.08 -7.22 -2.31
CA THR A 143 -13.49 -5.92 -2.86
C THR A 143 -14.26 -6.13 -4.16
N ALA A 144 -15.56 -5.80 -4.16
CA ALA A 144 -16.49 -6.09 -5.25
C ALA A 144 -15.99 -5.55 -6.60
N ASP A 145 -15.59 -4.28 -6.66
CA ASP A 145 -15.09 -3.66 -7.89
C ASP A 145 -13.83 -4.32 -8.43
N THR A 146 -12.88 -4.68 -7.55
CA THR A 146 -11.63 -5.34 -8.00
C THR A 146 -11.91 -6.73 -8.58
N LEU A 147 -12.76 -7.50 -7.93
CA LEU A 147 -13.17 -8.83 -8.41
C LEU A 147 -13.91 -8.74 -9.74
N ALA A 148 -14.87 -7.83 -9.83
CA ALA A 148 -15.67 -7.66 -11.05
C ALA A 148 -14.83 -7.14 -12.22
N ALA A 149 -13.89 -6.22 -11.97
CA ALA A 149 -12.97 -5.71 -13.01
C ALA A 149 -12.06 -6.83 -13.54
N LEU A 150 -11.48 -7.67 -12.67
CA LEU A 150 -10.68 -8.82 -13.08
C LEU A 150 -11.49 -9.84 -13.90
N ALA A 151 -12.72 -10.16 -13.46
CA ALA A 151 -13.59 -11.09 -14.19
C ALA A 151 -13.98 -10.56 -15.56
N MET A 152 -14.26 -9.26 -15.65
CA MET A 152 -14.58 -8.60 -16.92
C MET A 152 -13.38 -8.61 -17.87
N GLU A 153 -12.18 -8.28 -17.36
CA GLU A 153 -10.97 -8.25 -18.18
C GLU A 153 -10.58 -9.65 -18.69
N ALA A 154 -10.70 -10.70 -17.86
CA ALA A 154 -10.50 -12.07 -18.32
C ALA A 154 -11.42 -12.42 -19.49
N LYS A 155 -12.71 -12.12 -19.39
CA LYS A 155 -13.69 -12.36 -20.46
C LYS A 155 -13.38 -11.59 -21.76
N ARG A 156 -12.93 -10.33 -21.63
CA ARG A 156 -12.54 -9.53 -22.81
C ARG A 156 -11.35 -10.15 -23.54
N ARG A 157 -10.35 -10.62 -22.79
CA ARG A 157 -9.14 -11.25 -23.32
C ARG A 157 -9.44 -12.60 -23.94
N ASP A 158 -10.22 -13.45 -23.28
CA ASP A 158 -10.68 -14.72 -23.84
C ASP A 158 -11.45 -14.56 -25.16
N ALA A 159 -12.29 -13.54 -25.24
CA ALA A 159 -13.07 -13.26 -26.45
C ALA A 159 -12.23 -12.76 -27.64
N HIS A 160 -10.98 -12.30 -27.41
CA HIS A 160 -10.10 -11.82 -28.48
C HIS A 160 -9.61 -12.97 -29.39
N GLY A 161 -9.35 -14.15 -28.81
CA GLY A 161 -8.98 -15.37 -29.55
C GLY A 161 -7.51 -15.47 -30.00
N ASP A 162 -6.72 -14.39 -29.91
CA ASP A 162 -5.28 -14.42 -30.18
C ASP A 162 -4.52 -14.77 -28.87
N PRO A 163 -3.62 -15.78 -28.87
CA PRO A 163 -2.85 -16.17 -27.70
C PRO A 163 -2.05 -15.04 -27.03
N ALA A 164 -1.60 -14.02 -27.78
CA ALA A 164 -0.90 -12.86 -27.22
C ALA A 164 -1.79 -12.02 -26.27
N TYR A 165 -3.12 -12.16 -26.41
CA TYR A 165 -4.10 -11.48 -25.57
C TYR A 165 -4.71 -12.37 -24.49
N ALA A 166 -4.26 -13.63 -24.38
CA ALA A 166 -4.78 -14.56 -23.36
C ALA A 166 -4.69 -13.92 -21.96
N PRO A 167 -5.70 -14.18 -21.09
CA PRO A 167 -5.70 -13.61 -19.74
C PRO A 167 -4.53 -14.16 -18.92
N ARG A 168 -3.71 -13.24 -18.40
CA ARG A 168 -2.63 -13.50 -17.45
C ARG A 168 -2.93 -12.68 -16.22
N GLN A 169 -3.40 -13.32 -15.17
CA GLN A 169 -3.86 -12.62 -13.97
C GLN A 169 -3.24 -13.21 -12.70
N PHE A 170 -2.98 -12.36 -11.70
CA PHE A 170 -2.76 -12.79 -10.33
C PHE A 170 -3.26 -11.75 -9.33
N GLY A 171 -3.32 -12.14 -8.06
CA GLY A 171 -3.81 -11.29 -6.97
C GLY A 171 -2.77 -11.04 -5.89
N ILE A 172 -2.79 -9.83 -5.33
CA ILE A 172 -2.08 -9.49 -4.09
C ILE A 172 -3.13 -9.29 -3.00
N THR A 173 -3.05 -10.07 -1.91
CA THR A 173 -4.04 -10.02 -0.83
C THR A 173 -3.44 -10.46 0.51
N ASN A 174 -4.12 -10.11 1.61
CA ASN A 174 -3.81 -10.62 2.96
C ASN A 174 -4.71 -11.79 3.38
N ARG A 175 -5.46 -12.38 2.43
CA ARG A 175 -6.42 -13.48 2.67
C ARG A 175 -6.33 -14.50 1.54
N ALA A 176 -5.50 -15.51 1.76
CA ALA A 176 -5.26 -16.56 0.77
C ALA A 176 -6.51 -17.39 0.42
N GLU A 177 -7.53 -17.44 1.30
CA GLU A 177 -8.77 -18.20 1.07
C GLU A 177 -9.93 -17.32 0.55
N SER A 178 -9.65 -16.11 0.10
CA SER A 178 -10.65 -15.14 -0.36
C SER A 178 -11.26 -15.47 -1.71
N SER A 179 -12.25 -14.66 -2.14
CA SER A 179 -12.84 -14.75 -3.47
C SER A 179 -11.81 -14.46 -4.56
N LEU A 180 -10.86 -13.55 -4.32
CA LEU A 180 -9.77 -13.27 -5.25
C LEU A 180 -8.95 -14.53 -5.54
N SER A 181 -8.58 -15.31 -4.51
CA SER A 181 -7.79 -16.53 -4.67
C SER A 181 -8.51 -17.66 -5.44
N ARG A 182 -9.83 -17.62 -5.46
CA ARG A 182 -10.63 -18.55 -6.28
C ARG A 182 -10.80 -18.09 -7.73
N GLN A 183 -10.55 -16.81 -7.99
CA GLN A 183 -10.78 -16.20 -9.30
C GLN A 183 -9.53 -16.16 -10.17
N VAL A 184 -8.35 -16.01 -9.57
CA VAL A 184 -7.09 -15.90 -10.30
C VAL A 184 -6.19 -17.10 -10.06
N PRO A 185 -5.32 -17.48 -11.02
CA PRO A 185 -4.50 -18.69 -10.90
C PRO A 185 -3.40 -18.61 -9.83
N HIS A 186 -2.95 -17.39 -9.50
CA HIS A 186 -1.85 -17.18 -8.56
C HIS A 186 -2.18 -16.08 -7.56
N ILE A 187 -1.72 -16.26 -6.33
CA ILE A 187 -1.84 -15.27 -5.25
C ILE A 187 -0.46 -15.00 -4.65
N LEU A 188 -0.17 -13.72 -4.44
CA LEU A 188 0.89 -13.26 -3.57
C LEU A 188 0.28 -12.81 -2.24
N ASP A 189 0.42 -13.65 -1.23
CA ASP A 189 -0.02 -13.37 0.13
C ASP A 189 0.98 -12.44 0.80
N ILE A 190 0.50 -11.28 1.28
CA ILE A 190 1.33 -10.28 1.95
C ILE A 190 1.72 -10.68 3.39
N GLY A 191 1.01 -11.64 3.99
CA GLY A 191 1.36 -12.24 5.28
C GLY A 191 1.36 -11.26 6.47
N ALA A 192 0.58 -10.18 6.43
CA ALA A 192 0.57 -9.17 7.48
C ALA A 192 -0.25 -9.56 8.73
N GLY A 193 -0.81 -10.79 8.75
CA GLY A 193 -1.68 -11.25 9.84
C GLY A 193 -3.02 -10.51 9.89
N ILE A 194 -3.73 -10.62 11.02
CA ILE A 194 -5.04 -9.99 11.19
C ILE A 194 -4.88 -8.48 11.37
N GLU A 195 -5.64 -7.69 10.62
CA GLU A 195 -5.79 -6.25 10.77
C GLU A 195 -7.26 -5.93 10.99
N VAL A 196 -7.58 -5.39 12.19
CA VAL A 196 -8.93 -5.12 12.67
C VAL A 196 -9.37 -3.69 12.40
N GLY A 197 -8.45 -2.73 12.61
CA GLY A 197 -8.71 -1.33 12.32
C GLY A 197 -9.21 -1.14 10.88
N VAL A 198 -10.27 -0.36 10.69
CA VAL A 198 -10.84 -0.16 9.34
C VAL A 198 -9.82 0.51 8.42
N ALA A 199 -9.13 1.54 8.89
CA ALA A 199 -8.05 2.19 8.16
C ALA A 199 -6.81 1.28 8.09
N ALA A 200 -6.39 0.89 6.89
CA ALA A 200 -5.26 0.00 6.68
C ALA A 200 -3.92 0.65 7.06
N THR A 201 -3.04 -0.11 7.71
CA THR A 201 -1.69 0.32 8.12
C THR A 201 -0.64 -0.74 7.76
N LYS A 202 -0.53 -1.83 8.53
CA LYS A 202 0.44 -2.89 8.27
C LYS A 202 0.17 -3.67 6.98
N THR A 203 -1.09 -3.78 6.57
CA THR A 203 -1.41 -4.40 5.28
C THR A 203 -1.03 -3.52 4.09
N PHE A 204 -1.05 -2.19 4.24
CA PHE A 204 -0.48 -1.29 3.24
C PHE A 204 1.03 -1.51 3.09
N LEU A 205 1.77 -1.58 4.21
CA LEU A 205 3.20 -1.91 4.20
C LEU A 205 3.45 -3.26 3.51
N GLY A 206 2.66 -4.29 3.83
CA GLY A 206 2.77 -5.60 3.19
C GLY A 206 2.51 -5.56 1.68
N GLN A 207 1.56 -4.75 1.21
CA GLN A 207 1.33 -4.54 -0.23
C GLN A 207 2.51 -3.81 -0.90
N LEU A 208 3.08 -2.80 -0.26
CA LEU A 208 4.31 -2.17 -0.75
C LEU A 208 5.43 -3.20 -0.90
N LEU A 209 5.72 -3.98 0.15
CA LEU A 209 6.75 -5.01 0.14
C LEU A 209 6.54 -6.05 -0.97
N ALA A 210 5.29 -6.43 -1.25
CA ALA A 210 4.95 -7.31 -2.37
C ALA A 210 5.39 -6.70 -3.72
N PHE A 211 5.19 -5.40 -3.91
CA PHE A 211 5.63 -4.70 -5.12
C PHE A 211 7.15 -4.57 -5.21
N TYR A 212 7.86 -4.39 -4.10
CA TYR A 212 9.33 -4.43 -4.10
C TYR A 212 9.84 -5.80 -4.54
N GLY A 213 9.27 -6.88 -4.00
CA GLY A 213 9.59 -8.24 -4.43
C GLY A 213 9.36 -8.46 -5.93
N LEU A 214 8.20 -8.02 -6.43
CA LEU A 214 7.88 -8.13 -7.87
C LEU A 214 8.87 -7.34 -8.74
N ALA A 215 9.19 -6.10 -8.36
CA ALA A 215 10.12 -5.26 -9.11
C ALA A 215 11.53 -5.88 -9.17
N MET A 216 12.02 -6.45 -8.07
CA MET A 216 13.30 -7.17 -8.03
C MET A 216 13.28 -8.40 -8.94
N ALA A 217 12.21 -9.23 -8.86
CA ALA A 217 12.08 -10.42 -9.69
C ALA A 217 12.00 -10.08 -11.19
N PHE A 218 11.18 -9.10 -11.55
CA PHE A 218 11.09 -8.64 -12.94
C PHE A 218 12.39 -8.01 -13.43
N ALA A 219 13.08 -7.22 -12.59
CA ALA A 219 14.35 -6.61 -12.94
C ALA A 219 15.42 -7.67 -13.25
N ALA A 220 15.53 -8.71 -12.44
CA ALA A 220 16.44 -9.83 -12.66
C ALA A 220 16.10 -10.60 -13.95
N ASN A 221 14.83 -10.97 -14.14
CA ASN A 221 14.40 -11.71 -15.34
C ASN A 221 14.59 -10.93 -16.64
N ARG A 222 14.44 -9.61 -16.59
CA ARG A 222 14.59 -8.75 -17.78
C ARG A 222 16.01 -8.26 -17.99
N GLY A 223 16.90 -8.40 -17.00
CA GLY A 223 18.23 -7.81 -17.02
C GLY A 223 18.23 -6.27 -17.06
N SER A 224 17.18 -5.64 -16.53
CA SER A 224 17.02 -4.18 -16.50
C SER A 224 17.89 -3.53 -15.43
N ARG A 225 18.33 -4.31 -14.45
CA ARG A 225 19.27 -3.92 -13.38
C ARG A 225 20.35 -4.98 -13.23
N SER A 226 21.52 -4.54 -12.84
CA SER A 226 22.61 -5.45 -12.46
C SER A 226 22.29 -6.19 -11.16
N ALA A 227 22.90 -7.35 -10.95
CA ALA A 227 22.77 -8.09 -9.70
C ALA A 227 23.16 -7.24 -8.48
N SER A 228 24.18 -6.37 -8.61
CA SER A 228 24.62 -5.48 -7.53
C SER A 228 23.57 -4.39 -7.18
N GLU A 229 22.85 -3.85 -8.16
CA GLU A 229 21.79 -2.88 -7.91
C GLU A 229 20.59 -3.54 -7.22
N ILE A 230 20.24 -4.78 -7.61
CA ILE A 230 19.16 -5.54 -6.99
C ILE A 230 19.55 -5.92 -5.55
N GLU A 231 20.79 -6.36 -5.32
CA GLU A 231 21.27 -6.71 -3.97
C GLU A 231 21.33 -5.48 -3.06
N ALA A 232 21.72 -4.31 -3.59
CA ALA A 232 21.68 -3.07 -2.81
C ALA A 232 20.26 -2.74 -2.30
N LEU A 233 19.23 -2.93 -3.14
CA LEU A 233 17.84 -2.77 -2.72
C LEU A 233 17.43 -3.85 -1.70
N ALA A 234 17.87 -5.10 -1.88
CA ALA A 234 17.63 -6.18 -0.93
C ALA A 234 18.26 -5.89 0.44
N ASP A 235 19.48 -5.33 0.49
CA ASP A 235 20.12 -4.95 1.74
C ASP A 235 19.38 -3.83 2.49
N GLU A 236 18.88 -2.84 1.76
CA GLU A 236 18.01 -1.81 2.35
C GLU A 236 16.71 -2.41 2.90
N LEU A 237 16.10 -3.39 2.21
CA LEU A 237 14.93 -4.10 2.71
C LEU A 237 15.24 -4.96 3.93
N ARG A 238 16.42 -5.57 4.01
CA ARG A 238 16.88 -6.31 5.22
C ARG A 238 17.06 -5.40 6.43
N ALA A 239 17.47 -4.14 6.22
CA ALA A 239 17.62 -3.15 7.28
C ALA A 239 16.27 -2.50 7.67
N LEU A 240 15.23 -2.62 6.85
CA LEU A 240 13.95 -1.96 7.03
C LEU A 240 13.28 -2.21 8.39
N PRO A 241 13.24 -3.45 8.95
CA PRO A 241 12.60 -3.68 10.25
C PRO A 241 13.14 -2.81 11.37
N GLU A 242 14.45 -2.58 11.41
CA GLU A 242 15.09 -1.74 12.44
C GLU A 242 14.79 -0.25 12.22
N HIS A 243 14.79 0.21 10.98
CA HIS A 243 14.35 1.57 10.66
C HIS A 243 12.90 1.81 11.10
N LEU A 244 12.01 0.85 10.85
CA LEU A 244 10.61 0.96 11.26
C LEU A 244 10.44 0.97 12.79
N ARG A 245 11.19 0.13 13.54
CA ARG A 245 11.19 0.17 15.01
C ARG A 245 11.58 1.54 15.53
N THR A 246 12.65 2.08 14.99
CA THR A 246 13.15 3.41 15.36
C THR A 246 12.12 4.50 15.04
N LEU A 247 11.51 4.47 13.84
CA LEU A 247 10.52 5.46 13.43
C LEU A 247 9.26 5.42 14.28
N VAL A 248 8.72 4.22 14.53
CA VAL A 248 7.52 4.07 15.37
C VAL A 248 7.79 4.59 16.77
N ALA A 249 8.91 4.20 17.41
CA ALA A 249 9.27 4.67 18.74
C ALA A 249 9.48 6.20 18.81
N LEU A 250 10.13 6.78 17.79
CA LEU A 250 10.39 8.22 17.72
C LEU A 250 9.10 9.02 17.52
N HIS A 251 8.24 8.59 16.61
CA HIS A 251 7.12 9.40 16.16
C HIS A 251 5.86 9.21 16.99
N ASP A 252 5.69 8.15 17.77
CA ASP A 252 4.48 7.93 18.56
C ASP A 252 4.24 9.13 19.51
N GLN A 253 5.23 9.46 20.34
CA GLN A 253 5.12 10.60 21.25
C GLN A 253 5.15 11.96 20.55
N ARG A 254 5.96 12.09 19.48
CA ARG A 254 6.08 13.34 18.72
C ARG A 254 4.79 13.71 18.03
N CYS A 255 4.14 12.75 17.36
CA CYS A 255 2.84 12.95 16.74
C CYS A 255 1.73 13.19 17.75
N ALA A 256 1.78 12.55 18.94
CA ALA A 256 0.84 12.85 20.02
C ALA A 256 0.95 14.30 20.49
N ALA A 257 2.16 14.82 20.66
CA ALA A 257 2.38 16.23 21.00
C ALA A 257 1.92 17.20 19.91
N LEU A 258 2.18 16.85 18.64
CA LEU A 258 1.79 17.69 17.49
C LEU A 258 0.27 17.70 17.27
N ALA A 259 -0.44 16.64 17.62
CA ALA A 259 -1.88 16.48 17.39
C ALA A 259 -2.74 17.60 18.00
N TYR A 260 -2.30 18.22 19.10
CA TYR A 260 -2.99 19.35 19.72
C TYR A 260 -3.20 20.53 18.77
N ARG A 261 -2.26 20.75 17.85
CA ARG A 261 -2.33 21.86 16.89
C ARG A 261 -3.43 21.66 15.85
N PHE A 262 -3.93 20.43 15.72
CA PHE A 262 -4.99 20.05 14.78
C PHE A 262 -6.39 20.00 15.42
N ALA A 263 -6.54 20.41 16.68
CA ALA A 263 -7.83 20.32 17.38
C ALA A 263 -8.98 20.97 16.64
N THR A 264 -8.73 22.14 16.02
CA THR A 264 -9.71 22.93 15.26
C THR A 264 -9.48 22.92 13.75
N THR A 265 -8.45 22.22 13.26
CA THR A 265 -8.11 22.14 11.84
C THR A 265 -9.24 21.45 11.07
N GLN A 266 -9.63 22.02 9.92
CA GLN A 266 -10.66 21.46 9.05
C GLN A 266 -10.10 20.93 7.74
N ASP A 267 -9.03 21.54 7.24
CA ASP A 267 -8.39 21.24 5.95
C ASP A 267 -6.90 21.00 6.14
N VAL A 268 -6.35 20.00 5.44
CA VAL A 268 -4.91 19.69 5.41
C VAL A 268 -4.50 19.31 4.00
N ILE A 269 -3.39 19.86 3.53
CA ILE A 269 -2.81 19.50 2.24
C ILE A 269 -1.57 18.64 2.44
N PHE A 270 -1.49 17.55 1.67
CA PHE A 270 -0.33 16.68 1.62
C PHE A 270 0.37 16.83 0.27
N LEU A 271 1.67 17.06 0.30
CA LEU A 271 2.49 17.22 -0.90
C LEU A 271 3.54 16.11 -1.00
N GLY A 272 3.55 15.42 -2.13
CA GLY A 272 4.59 14.45 -2.47
C GLY A 272 4.99 14.58 -3.93
N ARG A 273 6.13 14.00 -4.30
CA ARG A 273 6.60 14.00 -5.68
C ARG A 273 7.30 12.68 -6.02
N GLY A 274 7.23 12.26 -7.31
CA GLY A 274 7.78 10.98 -7.72
C GLY A 274 7.14 9.82 -6.94
N ILE A 275 7.96 8.89 -6.47
CA ILE A 275 7.53 7.70 -5.75
C ILE A 275 6.80 8.02 -4.41
N ASN A 276 6.99 9.21 -3.85
CA ASN A 276 6.33 9.67 -2.62
C ASN A 276 5.01 10.42 -2.86
N TYR A 277 4.58 10.66 -4.11
CA TYR A 277 3.24 11.20 -4.35
C TYR A 277 2.13 10.25 -3.89
N PRO A 278 2.17 8.96 -4.20
CA PRO A 278 1.18 8.02 -3.65
C PRO A 278 1.16 7.97 -2.12
N ILE A 279 2.29 8.24 -1.46
CA ILE A 279 2.36 8.29 -0.01
C ILE A 279 1.69 9.55 0.55
N ALA A 280 1.79 10.69 -0.14
CA ALA A 280 1.01 11.88 0.21
C ALA A 280 -0.51 11.63 0.08
N LEU A 281 -0.93 10.90 -0.96
CA LEU A 281 -2.33 10.47 -1.12
C LEU A 281 -2.78 9.57 0.03
N GLU A 282 -1.92 8.63 0.45
CA GLU A 282 -2.23 7.71 1.55
C GLU A 282 -2.30 8.44 2.90
N GLY A 283 -1.39 9.38 3.17
CA GLY A 283 -1.45 10.22 4.37
C GLY A 283 -2.74 11.03 4.44
N ALA A 284 -3.14 11.66 3.33
CA ALA A 284 -4.39 12.38 3.22
C ALA A 284 -5.61 11.45 3.43
N LEU A 285 -5.57 10.24 2.85
CA LEU A 285 -6.63 9.25 3.03
C LEU A 285 -6.75 8.82 4.50
N LYS A 286 -5.65 8.48 5.15
CA LYS A 286 -5.66 8.09 6.59
C LYS A 286 -6.25 9.20 7.45
N LEU A 287 -5.82 10.44 7.24
CA LEU A 287 -6.31 11.56 8.03
C LEU A 287 -7.82 11.76 7.85
N LYS A 288 -8.34 11.77 6.62
CA LYS A 288 -9.78 11.95 6.37
C LYS A 288 -10.63 10.79 6.88
N GLU A 289 -10.17 9.56 6.78
CA GLU A 289 -10.93 8.38 7.20
C GLU A 289 -11.22 8.39 8.70
N ILE A 290 -10.23 8.73 9.53
CA ILE A 290 -10.33 8.56 10.98
C ILE A 290 -10.55 9.86 11.76
N SER A 291 -10.17 11.02 11.20
CA SER A 291 -10.32 12.32 11.87
C SER A 291 -11.44 13.19 11.33
N TYR A 292 -11.97 12.85 10.15
CA TYR A 292 -12.99 13.61 9.39
C TYR A 292 -12.52 15.01 8.98
N ILE A 293 -11.22 15.28 9.06
CA ILE A 293 -10.60 16.46 8.48
C ILE A 293 -10.61 16.29 6.95
N HIS A 294 -11.00 17.33 6.22
CA HIS A 294 -10.86 17.33 4.79
C HIS A 294 -9.36 17.40 4.43
N ALA A 295 -8.83 16.31 3.88
CA ALA A 295 -7.42 16.20 3.56
C ALA A 295 -7.23 15.75 2.12
N GLU A 296 -6.35 16.43 1.38
CA GLU A 296 -6.05 16.13 -0.01
C GLU A 296 -4.56 15.97 -0.26
N GLY A 297 -4.21 14.99 -1.11
CA GLY A 297 -2.83 14.78 -1.54
C GLY A 297 -2.63 15.25 -2.97
N TYR A 298 -1.56 16.01 -3.21
CA TYR A 298 -1.21 16.52 -4.55
C TYR A 298 0.21 16.17 -4.95
N PRO A 299 0.49 15.98 -6.24
CA PRO A 299 1.86 16.09 -6.72
C PRO A 299 2.34 17.51 -6.41
N ALA A 300 3.44 17.67 -5.70
CA ALA A 300 3.87 18.98 -5.22
C ALA A 300 4.03 20.02 -6.34
N GLY A 301 4.39 19.59 -7.55
CA GLY A 301 4.46 20.47 -8.73
C GLY A 301 3.13 21.00 -9.21
N GLU A 302 2.02 20.25 -8.96
CA GLU A 302 0.67 20.64 -9.37
C GLU A 302 0.03 21.66 -8.40
N MET A 303 0.64 21.89 -7.24
CA MET A 303 0.13 22.89 -6.28
C MET A 303 -0.12 24.26 -6.93
N LYS A 304 0.74 24.65 -7.88
CA LYS A 304 0.64 25.95 -8.60
C LYS A 304 -0.56 26.04 -9.55
N HIS A 305 -1.12 24.90 -9.94
CA HIS A 305 -2.17 24.81 -10.96
C HIS A 305 -3.59 24.75 -10.38
N GLY A 306 -3.78 25.30 -9.17
CA GLY A 306 -5.08 25.40 -8.51
C GLY A 306 -5.00 25.33 -7.00
N PRO A 307 -4.47 24.24 -6.39
CA PRO A 307 -4.46 24.04 -4.93
C PRO A 307 -3.80 25.15 -4.12
N ILE A 308 -2.88 25.90 -4.70
CA ILE A 308 -2.21 27.04 -4.06
C ILE A 308 -3.20 28.12 -3.59
N ALA A 309 -4.39 28.20 -4.20
CA ALA A 309 -5.45 29.12 -3.82
C ALA A 309 -6.08 28.79 -2.45
N LEU A 310 -5.88 27.56 -1.95
CA LEU A 310 -6.40 27.09 -0.66
C LEU A 310 -5.44 27.39 0.50
N LEU A 311 -4.21 27.84 0.20
CA LEU A 311 -3.18 28.03 1.22
C LEU A 311 -3.45 29.30 2.03
N GLU A 312 -3.49 29.13 3.33
CA GLU A 312 -3.60 30.17 4.35
C GLU A 312 -3.03 29.66 5.68
N ALA A 313 -2.88 30.53 6.67
CA ALA A 313 -2.25 30.19 7.94
C ALA A 313 -2.95 29.06 8.73
N GLN A 314 -4.24 28.84 8.48
CA GLN A 314 -5.03 27.79 9.13
C GLN A 314 -4.96 26.43 8.42
N VAL A 315 -4.39 26.37 7.21
CA VAL A 315 -4.29 25.14 6.41
C VAL A 315 -2.86 24.58 6.52
N PRO A 316 -2.61 23.56 7.37
CA PRO A 316 -1.31 22.93 7.44
C PRO A 316 -0.98 22.19 6.14
N VAL A 317 0.29 22.26 5.75
CA VAL A 317 0.83 21.53 4.59
C VAL A 317 1.86 20.51 5.06
N VAL A 318 1.56 19.24 4.86
CA VAL A 318 2.49 18.13 5.10
C VAL A 318 3.27 17.86 3.82
N SER A 319 4.57 18.03 3.83
CA SER A 319 5.43 17.87 2.65
C SER A 319 6.44 16.75 2.84
N ILE A 320 6.45 15.76 1.93
CA ILE A 320 7.39 14.65 1.95
C ILE A 320 8.61 15.03 1.11
N ALA A 321 9.72 15.35 1.77
CA ALA A 321 10.96 15.81 1.15
C ALA A 321 12.11 14.87 1.51
N VAL A 322 12.33 13.84 0.71
CA VAL A 322 13.41 12.88 0.89
C VAL A 322 14.48 13.06 -0.19
N PRO A 323 15.77 12.81 0.12
CA PRO A 323 16.84 12.85 -0.86
C PRO A 323 16.53 11.97 -2.08
N GLY A 324 16.85 12.47 -3.28
CA GLY A 324 16.60 11.81 -4.54
C GLY A 324 16.43 12.81 -5.69
N LEU A 325 15.98 12.32 -6.82
CA LEU A 325 15.88 13.10 -8.07
C LEU A 325 15.05 14.39 -7.95
N VAL A 326 14.06 14.40 -7.06
CA VAL A 326 13.06 15.49 -6.95
C VAL A 326 13.18 16.31 -5.66
N PHE A 327 14.17 16.05 -4.81
CA PHE A 327 14.33 16.67 -3.50
C PHE A 327 14.27 18.21 -3.54
N ASP A 328 15.15 18.84 -4.32
CA ASP A 328 15.19 20.31 -4.44
C ASP A 328 13.88 20.91 -4.95
N LYS A 329 13.17 20.15 -5.79
CA LYS A 329 11.88 20.56 -6.34
C LYS A 329 10.77 20.54 -5.28
N VAL A 330 10.80 19.55 -4.39
CA VAL A 330 9.87 19.48 -3.26
C VAL A 330 10.13 20.61 -2.27
N LEU A 331 11.40 20.86 -1.93
CA LEU A 331 11.76 22.00 -1.07
C LEU A 331 11.32 23.33 -1.65
N SER A 332 11.53 23.55 -2.96
CA SER A 332 11.03 24.74 -3.65
C SER A 332 9.52 24.87 -3.56
N ASN A 333 8.76 23.78 -3.74
CA ASN A 333 7.31 23.81 -3.59
C ASN A 333 6.88 24.08 -2.14
N ALA A 334 7.59 23.55 -1.14
CA ALA A 334 7.35 23.84 0.27
C ALA A 334 7.60 25.34 0.57
N GLN A 335 8.67 25.93 0.02
CA GLN A 335 8.95 27.38 0.14
C GLN A 335 7.83 28.24 -0.46
N GLU A 336 7.25 27.82 -1.59
CA GLU A 336 6.11 28.49 -2.21
C GLU A 336 4.85 28.47 -1.32
N ALA A 337 4.63 27.36 -0.61
CA ALA A 337 3.55 27.26 0.37
C ALA A 337 3.83 28.15 1.59
N LYS A 338 5.07 28.16 2.09
CA LYS A 338 5.49 29.01 3.21
C LYS A 338 5.31 30.51 2.92
N ALA A 339 5.60 30.91 1.68
CA ALA A 339 5.41 32.30 1.23
C ALA A 339 3.93 32.77 1.22
N ARG A 340 2.98 31.84 1.51
CA ARG A 340 1.54 32.09 1.65
C ARG A 340 1.04 31.81 3.06
N ASP A 341 1.96 31.93 4.02
CA ASP A 341 1.72 31.76 5.46
C ASP A 341 1.28 30.33 5.87
N ALA A 342 1.35 29.33 4.96
CA ALA A 342 1.02 27.96 5.30
C ALA A 342 1.97 27.42 6.37
N GLN A 343 1.42 26.74 7.37
CA GLN A 343 2.19 26.01 8.36
C GLN A 343 2.77 24.74 7.75
N LEU A 344 4.11 24.63 7.69
CA LEU A 344 4.78 23.51 7.06
C LEU A 344 5.17 22.41 8.04
N ILE A 345 4.75 21.19 7.75
CA ILE A 345 5.19 19.96 8.43
C ILE A 345 5.99 19.16 7.43
N GLY A 346 7.29 18.98 7.69
CA GLY A 346 8.17 18.19 6.84
C GLY A 346 8.23 16.73 7.27
N VAL A 347 8.12 15.80 6.33
CA VAL A 347 8.52 14.40 6.49
C VAL A 347 9.82 14.24 5.69
N ALA A 348 10.96 14.37 6.37
CA ALA A 348 12.26 14.53 5.72
C ALA A 348 13.42 14.14 6.66
N PRO A 349 14.61 13.81 6.17
CA PRO A 349 15.81 13.73 7.01
C PRO A 349 16.14 15.06 7.68
N GLU A 350 16.72 15.00 8.87
CA GLU A 350 17.24 16.20 9.53
C GLU A 350 18.45 16.78 8.76
N GLY A 351 18.43 18.09 8.55
CA GLY A 351 19.54 18.76 7.87
C GLY A 351 19.29 20.25 7.63
N PRO A 352 20.29 20.97 7.13
CA PRO A 352 20.18 22.41 6.85
C PRO A 352 19.04 22.73 5.84
N ASP A 353 18.86 21.89 4.83
CA ASP A 353 17.88 22.09 3.77
C ASP A 353 16.43 21.95 4.27
N THR A 354 16.23 21.21 5.36
CA THR A 354 14.90 20.96 5.95
C THR A 354 14.56 21.92 7.10
N ALA A 355 15.43 22.88 7.42
CA ALA A 355 15.21 23.95 8.40
C ALA A 355 14.06 24.92 8.01
N LEU A 356 13.57 24.85 6.78
CA LEU A 356 12.44 25.63 6.31
C LEU A 356 11.10 25.18 6.95
N PHE A 357 10.99 23.91 7.39
CA PHE A 357 9.78 23.37 7.98
C PHE A 357 9.56 23.90 9.42
N ASP A 358 8.32 24.26 9.75
CA ASP A 358 7.95 24.72 11.08
C ASP A 358 7.92 23.57 12.08
N GLU A 359 7.59 22.39 11.61
CA GLU A 359 7.70 21.11 12.32
C GLU A 359 8.33 20.07 11.41
N LEU A 360 9.20 19.23 11.95
CA LEU A 360 9.84 18.16 11.22
C LEU A 360 9.48 16.81 11.82
N LEU A 361 9.02 15.88 11.02
CA LEU A 361 8.88 14.47 11.33
C LEU A 361 10.07 13.74 10.67
N PRO A 362 11.20 13.57 11.36
CA PRO A 362 12.43 13.11 10.76
C PRO A 362 12.36 11.64 10.34
N VAL A 363 12.85 11.36 9.15
CA VAL A 363 13.03 10.00 8.63
C VAL A 363 14.52 9.77 8.33
N PRO A 364 15.03 8.52 8.36
CA PRO A 364 16.41 8.25 8.05
C PRO A 364 16.76 8.63 6.60
N GLN A 365 18.00 9.01 6.38
CA GLN A 365 18.52 9.21 5.04
C GLN A 365 18.81 7.86 4.40
N THR A 366 18.03 7.50 3.39
CA THR A 366 18.10 6.24 2.64
C THR A 366 18.02 6.54 1.15
N SER A 367 18.06 5.49 0.31
CA SER A 367 17.78 5.67 -1.11
C SER A 367 16.32 6.14 -1.31
N GLU A 368 16.08 6.82 -2.44
CA GLU A 368 14.72 7.23 -2.85
C GLU A 368 13.76 6.03 -2.92
N TRP A 369 14.29 4.86 -3.32
CA TRP A 369 13.50 3.64 -3.51
C TRP A 369 12.84 3.14 -2.22
N ILE A 370 13.54 3.20 -1.08
CA ILE A 370 13.03 2.72 0.22
C ILE A 370 12.11 3.74 0.91
N SER A 371 12.19 5.00 0.52
CA SER A 371 11.52 6.10 1.21
C SER A 371 10.00 5.91 1.41
N PRO A 372 9.20 5.32 0.50
CA PRO A 372 7.77 5.08 0.72
C PRO A 372 7.46 4.25 1.97
N LEU A 373 8.30 3.24 2.26
CA LEU A 373 8.15 2.37 3.42
C LEU A 373 8.41 3.08 4.74
N LEU A 374 9.19 4.16 4.71
CA LEU A 374 9.59 4.94 5.88
C LEU A 374 8.69 6.15 6.12
N THR A 375 8.39 6.88 5.04
CA THR A 375 7.65 8.15 5.12
C THR A 375 6.18 7.98 5.45
N VAL A 376 5.60 6.80 5.23
CA VAL A 376 4.21 6.50 5.60
C VAL A 376 4.01 6.42 7.12
N ILE A 377 5.02 5.97 7.87
CA ILE A 377 4.92 5.74 9.33
C ILE A 377 4.54 7.02 10.10
N PRO A 378 5.28 8.14 9.98
CA PRO A 378 4.90 9.36 10.70
C PRO A 378 3.52 9.90 10.29
N MET A 379 3.08 9.69 9.04
CA MET A 379 1.76 10.13 8.61
C MET A 379 0.63 9.27 9.19
N GLN A 380 0.83 7.96 9.32
CA GLN A 380 -0.12 7.07 10.00
C GLN A 380 -0.24 7.45 11.49
N LEU A 381 0.88 7.66 12.18
CA LEU A 381 0.89 8.05 13.59
C LEU A 381 0.29 9.44 13.80
N LEU A 382 0.60 10.41 12.94
CA LEU A 382 0.02 11.76 13.00
C LEU A 382 -1.51 11.69 12.85
N SER A 383 -2.00 10.96 11.85
CA SER A 383 -3.44 10.78 11.60
C SER A 383 -4.13 10.11 12.80
N TYR A 384 -3.50 9.05 13.34
CA TYR A 384 -4.00 8.34 14.53
C TYR A 384 -4.12 9.28 15.72
N HIS A 385 -3.06 10.01 16.07
CA HIS A 385 -3.05 10.87 17.27
C HIS A 385 -4.00 12.06 17.12
N ILE A 386 -4.15 12.63 15.93
CA ILE A 386 -5.15 13.69 15.68
C ILE A 386 -6.56 13.15 15.94
N ALA A 387 -6.91 12.00 15.40
CA ALA A 387 -8.23 11.39 15.61
C ALA A 387 -8.48 11.01 17.07
N ALA A 388 -7.50 10.40 17.71
CA ALA A 388 -7.56 10.03 19.13
C ALA A 388 -7.67 11.25 20.06
N HIS A 389 -6.96 12.35 19.75
CA HIS A 389 -7.05 13.62 20.47
C HIS A 389 -8.43 14.27 20.33
N ARG A 390 -9.04 14.14 19.15
CA ARG A 390 -10.41 14.62 18.88
C ARG A 390 -11.50 13.72 19.51
N GLY A 391 -11.12 12.62 20.17
CA GLY A 391 -12.04 11.68 20.82
C GLY A 391 -12.87 10.83 19.86
N LEU A 392 -12.37 10.62 18.65
CA LEU A 392 -13.07 9.85 17.61
C LEU A 392 -12.77 8.36 17.72
N ASP A 393 -13.69 7.53 17.21
CA ASP A 393 -13.45 6.09 17.08
C ASP A 393 -12.49 5.84 15.92
N VAL A 394 -11.26 5.47 16.27
CA VAL A 394 -10.18 5.27 15.32
C VAL A 394 -10.26 3.89 14.65
N ASP A 395 -10.74 2.89 15.40
CA ASP A 395 -10.81 1.51 14.91
C ASP A 395 -12.01 1.30 13.97
N GLN A 396 -13.15 1.97 14.27
CA GLN A 396 -14.40 1.87 13.51
C GLN A 396 -14.95 3.27 13.19
N PRO A 397 -14.31 4.00 12.28
CA PRO A 397 -14.75 5.33 11.89
C PRO A 397 -16.13 5.24 11.21
N ARG A 398 -16.93 6.31 11.41
CA ARG A 398 -18.30 6.37 10.87
C ARG A 398 -18.30 6.19 9.34
N ASN A 399 -19.36 5.56 8.83
CA ASN A 399 -19.65 5.39 7.40
C ASN A 399 -18.62 4.54 6.62
N LEU A 400 -17.67 3.90 7.29
CA LEU A 400 -16.70 3.03 6.68
C LEU A 400 -16.87 1.58 7.12
N ALA A 401 -16.49 0.65 6.25
CA ALA A 401 -16.39 -0.77 6.55
C ALA A 401 -15.01 -1.28 6.15
N LYS A 402 -14.48 -2.29 6.87
CA LYS A 402 -13.16 -2.88 6.59
C LYS A 402 -13.06 -3.47 5.19
N SER A 403 -14.16 -4.00 4.65
CA SER A 403 -14.24 -4.56 3.30
C SER A 403 -15.47 -4.02 2.58
N VAL A 404 -15.30 -3.51 1.36
CA VAL A 404 -16.37 -3.05 0.48
C VAL A 404 -16.77 -4.21 -0.42
N THR A 405 -17.83 -4.94 -0.02
CA THR A 405 -18.29 -6.18 -0.68
C THR A 405 -19.52 -5.97 -1.55
N VAL A 406 -20.00 -4.75 -1.62
CA VAL A 406 -21.15 -4.32 -2.43
C VAL A 406 -20.77 -3.10 -3.26
N GLU A 407 -21.53 -2.90 -4.35
CA GLU A 407 -21.41 -1.70 -5.23
C GLU A 407 -22.23 -0.54 -4.66
#